data_270b59cd3ebacb2dbcf479d49b114d92
#
_entry.id   270b59cd3ebacb2dbcf479d49b114d92
#
_cell.length_a   1.000
_cell.length_b   1.000
_cell.length_c   1.000
_cell.angle_alpha   90.00
_cell.angle_beta   90.00
_cell.angle_gamma   90.00
#
_symmetry.space_group_name_H-M   'P 1'
#
loop_
_entity.id
_entity.type
_entity.pdbx_description
1 polymer ?
#
loop_
_entity_poly.entity_id
_entity_poly.type
_entity_poly.pdbx_seq_one_letter_code
_entity_poly.pdbx_strand_id
1 'polypeptide(L)'
;FGNVAVCIHISGFNQICRYYGIPTYNADGYPGSKRPDYQSAYEKAFRAIFTGLSGGSSRPLHGGVYGELSHSPLQAVLDDDIAGMVGRYLEGMSVTDETMALDLIEQVGPVPGHFLGLAHTRKWWKQEQYIPKSSDTLTYPEWLQSGKKSCIDYARERMENIIATHKPMPLTERQEDDLERILDEARAHYQKTGQISSEEMSAYRASLASGR
;
A
#
# COMPACT_ATOMS: atom_id res chain seq x y z
N PHE A 1 6.24 16.63 -6.42
CA PHE A 1 6.34 15.48 -5.57
C PHE A 1 6.95 14.31 -6.36
N GLY A 2 6.56 13.51 -7.10
CA GLY A 2 7.10 12.28 -7.72
C GLY A 2 8.53 12.29 -8.32
N ASN A 3 9.33 13.33 -8.13
CA ASN A 3 10.66 13.47 -8.72
C ASN A 3 11.74 12.76 -7.88
N VAL A 4 12.76 12.20 -8.54
CA VAL A 4 13.93 11.54 -7.93
C VAL A 4 14.68 12.43 -6.94
N ALA A 5 14.69 13.75 -7.14
CA ALA A 5 15.31 14.70 -6.22
C ALA A 5 14.74 14.59 -4.80
N VAL A 6 13.45 14.30 -4.66
CA VAL A 6 12.82 14.07 -3.34
C VAL A 6 13.38 12.80 -2.69
N CYS A 7 13.61 11.74 -3.45
CA CYS A 7 14.21 10.52 -2.93
C CYS A 7 15.66 10.77 -2.43
N ILE A 8 16.43 11.58 -3.16
CA ILE A 8 17.79 11.98 -2.75
C ILE A 8 17.75 12.78 -1.44
N HIS A 9 16.83 13.75 -1.34
CA HIS A 9 16.68 14.55 -0.10
C HIS A 9 16.24 13.69 1.08
N ILE A 10 15.27 12.79 0.91
CA ILE A 10 14.84 11.85 1.94
C ILE A 10 16.01 10.99 2.41
N SER A 11 16.78 10.43 1.48
CA SER A 11 17.94 9.60 1.81
C SER A 11 19.00 10.37 2.60
N GLY A 12 19.32 11.59 2.18
CA GLY A 12 20.26 12.45 2.90
C GLY A 12 19.74 12.84 4.29
N PHE A 13 18.47 13.22 4.38
CA PHE A 13 17.81 13.55 5.65
C PHE A 13 17.82 12.37 6.61
N ASN A 14 17.45 11.18 6.17
CA ASN A 14 17.46 9.98 7.00
C ASN A 14 18.87 9.63 7.50
N GLN A 15 19.89 9.75 6.65
CA GLN A 15 21.28 9.49 7.05
C GLN A 15 21.77 10.47 8.11
N ILE A 16 21.48 11.77 7.96
CA ILE A 16 21.83 12.80 8.94
C ILE A 16 21.10 12.54 10.27
N CYS A 17 19.81 12.31 10.24
CA CYS A 17 19.03 12.02 11.44
C CYS A 17 19.54 10.76 12.16
N ARG A 18 19.85 9.71 11.41
CA ARG A 18 20.41 8.47 11.95
C ARG A 18 21.78 8.71 12.62
N TYR A 19 22.61 9.57 12.05
CA TYR A 19 23.87 9.96 12.67
C TYR A 19 23.66 10.60 14.05
N TYR A 20 22.61 11.40 14.22
CA TYR A 20 22.25 12.03 15.50
C TYR A 20 21.33 11.17 16.39
N GLY A 21 21.02 9.94 16.01
CA GLY A 21 20.11 9.08 16.77
C GLY A 21 18.65 9.53 16.76
N ILE A 22 18.24 10.33 15.77
CA ILE A 22 16.89 10.87 15.64
C ILE A 22 16.07 9.94 14.74
N PRO A 23 14.95 9.35 15.20
CA PRO A 23 14.07 8.58 14.34
C PRO A 23 13.42 9.47 13.29
N THR A 24 13.30 8.93 12.06
CA THR A 24 12.70 9.65 10.94
C THR A 24 11.44 8.97 10.45
N TYR A 25 10.53 9.79 9.94
CA TYR A 25 9.31 9.37 9.30
C TYR A 25 9.15 10.12 7.98
N ASN A 26 8.92 9.38 6.91
CA ASN A 26 8.81 9.93 5.57
C ASN A 26 7.44 9.62 4.95
N ALA A 27 6.93 10.58 4.22
CA ALA A 27 5.68 10.42 3.49
C ALA A 27 5.96 9.89 2.08
N ASP A 28 5.74 8.61 1.87
CA ASP A 28 6.06 7.93 0.61
C ASP A 28 4.90 7.92 -0.39
N GLY A 29 3.72 8.33 0.04
CA GLY A 29 2.49 8.27 -0.72
C GLY A 29 2.21 9.42 -1.71
N TYR A 30 3.16 10.33 -1.98
CA TYR A 30 2.93 11.55 -2.77
C TYR A 30 3.36 11.43 -4.24
N PRO A 31 2.62 10.73 -5.13
CA PRO A 31 2.94 10.71 -6.54
C PRO A 31 2.50 12.01 -7.21
N GLY A 32 3.16 12.37 -8.31
CA GLY A 32 2.71 13.45 -9.18
C GLY A 32 1.52 13.06 -10.06
N SER A 33 1.29 11.78 -10.30
CA SER A 33 0.15 11.26 -11.07
C SER A 33 -1.19 11.57 -10.39
N LYS A 34 -2.24 11.78 -11.19
CA LYS A 34 -3.60 12.12 -10.77
C LYS A 34 -4.53 10.90 -10.72
N ARG A 35 -4.02 9.74 -11.08
CA ARG A 35 -4.80 8.48 -11.16
C ARG A 35 -3.90 7.27 -10.96
N PRO A 36 -4.48 6.08 -10.69
CA PRO A 36 -3.74 4.83 -10.73
C PRO A 36 -3.22 4.55 -12.14
N ASP A 37 -1.90 4.66 -12.31
CA ASP A 37 -1.21 4.41 -13.59
C ASP A 37 0.26 4.04 -13.36
N TYR A 38 1.00 3.85 -14.46
CA TYR A 38 2.42 3.53 -14.41
C TYR A 38 3.23 4.57 -13.63
N GLN A 39 2.89 5.87 -13.77
CA GLN A 39 3.61 6.93 -13.09
C GLN A 39 3.42 6.83 -11.57
N SER A 40 2.18 6.63 -11.09
CA SER A 40 1.92 6.48 -9.65
C SER A 40 2.67 5.28 -9.05
N ALA A 41 2.75 4.18 -9.79
CA ALA A 41 3.41 2.97 -9.33
C ALA A 41 4.91 3.16 -9.13
N TYR A 42 5.64 3.65 -10.13
CA TYR A 42 7.10 3.78 -10.00
C TYR A 42 7.50 4.89 -9.01
N GLU A 43 6.77 6.02 -8.98
CA GLU A 43 7.06 7.10 -8.06
C GLU A 43 6.92 6.67 -6.60
N LYS A 44 5.88 5.90 -6.27
CA LYS A 44 5.65 5.35 -4.93
C LYS A 44 6.66 4.26 -4.58
N ALA A 45 6.89 3.32 -5.49
CA ALA A 45 7.82 2.21 -5.26
C ALA A 45 9.25 2.72 -5.00
N PHE A 46 9.76 3.64 -5.82
CA PHE A 46 11.08 4.22 -5.62
C PHE A 46 11.19 4.93 -4.28
N ARG A 47 10.19 5.72 -3.92
CA ARG A 47 10.23 6.46 -2.67
C ARG A 47 10.23 5.52 -1.46
N ALA A 48 9.37 4.52 -1.44
CA ALA A 48 9.31 3.53 -0.36
C ALA A 48 10.63 2.75 -0.21
N ILE A 49 11.22 2.30 -1.32
CA ILE A 49 12.51 1.60 -1.32
C ILE A 49 13.63 2.50 -0.78
N PHE A 50 13.77 3.73 -1.28
CA PHE A 50 14.84 4.63 -0.85
C PHE A 50 14.67 5.08 0.60
N THR A 51 13.45 5.27 1.07
CA THR A 51 13.18 5.52 2.49
C THR A 51 13.67 4.37 3.35
N GLY A 52 13.29 3.14 3.03
CA GLY A 52 13.70 1.95 3.78
C GLY A 52 15.22 1.74 3.77
N LEU A 53 15.85 1.81 2.59
CA LEU A 53 17.31 1.63 2.44
C LEU A 53 18.12 2.70 3.16
N SER A 54 17.60 3.92 3.29
CA SER A 54 18.26 5.00 4.04
C SER A 54 18.02 4.95 5.56
N GLY A 55 17.22 3.98 6.03
CA GLY A 55 16.96 3.75 7.46
C GLY A 55 15.85 4.63 8.03
N GLY A 56 15.00 5.21 7.18
CA GLY A 56 13.80 5.93 7.60
C GLY A 56 12.59 5.00 7.74
N SER A 57 11.62 5.42 8.53
CA SER A 57 10.30 4.79 8.58
C SER A 57 9.43 5.29 7.43
N SER A 58 8.79 4.37 6.74
CA SER A 58 7.89 4.66 5.64
C SER A 58 6.46 4.86 6.13
N ARG A 59 5.75 5.82 5.56
CA ARG A 59 4.31 5.91 5.71
C ARG A 59 3.66 4.81 4.88
N PRO A 60 2.66 4.12 5.43
CA PRO A 60 1.92 3.15 4.65
C PRO A 60 1.35 3.79 3.38
N LEU A 61 1.53 3.10 2.26
CA LEU A 61 0.92 3.46 1.00
C LEU A 61 -0.59 3.22 1.12
N HIS A 62 -1.41 4.24 0.86
CA HIS A 62 -2.84 4.22 1.21
C HIS A 62 -3.77 4.76 0.12
N GLY A 63 -3.32 4.77 -1.12
CA GLY A 63 -4.15 5.20 -2.24
C GLY A 63 -4.08 6.69 -2.58
N GLY A 64 -3.21 7.46 -1.93
CA GLY A 64 -3.00 8.87 -2.27
C GLY A 64 -2.50 9.03 -3.70
N VAL A 65 -3.06 10.00 -4.43
CA VAL A 65 -2.64 10.46 -5.76
C VAL A 65 -2.60 11.99 -5.76
N TYR A 66 -1.98 12.59 -6.78
CA TYR A 66 -1.87 14.04 -6.90
C TYR A 66 -1.31 14.70 -5.62
N GLY A 67 -0.17 14.22 -5.13
CA GLY A 67 0.45 14.77 -3.91
C GLY A 67 -0.41 14.57 -2.66
N GLU A 68 -1.23 13.54 -2.62
CA GLU A 68 -2.26 13.27 -1.57
C GLU A 68 -3.39 14.30 -1.48
N LEU A 69 -3.56 15.16 -2.48
CA LEU A 69 -4.72 16.02 -2.58
C LEU A 69 -5.98 15.26 -3.03
N SER A 70 -5.79 14.02 -3.51
CA SER A 70 -6.85 13.10 -3.88
C SER A 70 -6.53 11.70 -3.41
N HIS A 71 -7.57 10.89 -3.19
CA HIS A 71 -7.47 9.50 -2.79
C HIS A 71 -8.22 8.60 -3.79
N SER A 72 -7.63 7.45 -4.11
CA SER A 72 -8.23 6.42 -4.96
C SER A 72 -8.24 5.09 -4.23
N PRO A 73 -9.40 4.49 -3.93
CA PRO A 73 -9.48 3.14 -3.36
C PRO A 73 -8.79 2.09 -4.23
N LEU A 74 -8.86 2.26 -5.55
CA LEU A 74 -8.16 1.39 -6.51
C LEU A 74 -6.64 1.48 -6.33
N GLN A 75 -6.11 2.70 -6.16
CA GLN A 75 -4.68 2.89 -5.87
C GLN A 75 -4.30 2.29 -4.51
N ALA A 76 -5.17 2.33 -3.51
CA ALA A 76 -4.90 1.72 -2.21
C ALA A 76 -4.67 0.20 -2.31
N VAL A 77 -5.42 -0.49 -3.17
CA VAL A 77 -5.25 -1.92 -3.43
C VAL A 77 -3.92 -2.20 -4.14
N LEU A 78 -3.51 -1.36 -5.08
CA LEU A 78 -2.20 -1.45 -5.75
C LEU A 78 -1.04 -1.12 -4.81
N ASP A 79 -1.25 -0.18 -3.91
CA ASP A 79 -0.26 0.22 -2.91
C ASP A 79 0.04 -0.91 -1.91
N ASP A 80 -0.94 -1.77 -1.60
CA ASP A 80 -0.75 -2.98 -0.77
C ASP A 80 0.29 -3.93 -1.39
N ASP A 81 0.26 -4.11 -2.71
CA ASP A 81 1.27 -4.90 -3.41
C ASP A 81 2.65 -4.22 -3.44
N ILE A 82 2.71 -2.91 -3.64
CA ILE A 82 3.96 -2.15 -3.58
C ILE A 82 4.58 -2.28 -2.19
N ALA A 83 3.77 -2.06 -1.14
CA ALA A 83 4.23 -2.15 0.25
C ALA A 83 4.73 -3.56 0.59
N GLY A 84 4.02 -4.60 0.15
CA GLY A 84 4.41 -5.98 0.37
C GLY A 84 5.73 -6.35 -0.32
N MET A 85 5.93 -5.94 -1.57
CA MET A 85 7.18 -6.17 -2.31
C MET A 85 8.36 -5.44 -1.67
N VAL A 86 8.17 -4.16 -1.32
CA VAL A 86 9.22 -3.36 -0.66
C VAL A 86 9.54 -3.94 0.72
N GLY A 87 8.52 -4.31 1.50
CA GLY A 87 8.70 -4.94 2.81
C GLY A 87 9.53 -6.23 2.70
N ARG A 88 9.15 -7.14 1.80
CA ARG A 88 9.90 -8.39 1.57
C ARG A 88 11.34 -8.12 1.15
N TYR A 89 11.59 -7.13 0.30
CA TYR A 89 12.95 -6.74 -0.08
C TYR A 89 13.79 -6.26 1.12
N LEU A 90 13.20 -5.44 1.99
CA LEU A 90 13.89 -4.88 3.17
C LEU A 90 14.14 -5.92 4.27
N GLU A 91 13.38 -7.00 4.32
CA GLU A 91 13.66 -8.15 5.21
C GLU A 91 14.98 -8.82 4.87
N GLY A 92 15.45 -8.70 3.62
CA GLY A 92 16.67 -9.33 3.15
C GLY A 92 16.52 -10.85 2.99
N MET A 93 17.64 -11.54 3.01
CA MET A 93 17.70 -13.00 2.93
C MET A 93 18.43 -13.59 4.13
N SER A 94 17.99 -14.75 4.57
CA SER A 94 18.69 -15.54 5.58
C SER A 94 19.79 -16.37 4.93
N VAL A 95 21.02 -16.26 5.44
CA VAL A 95 22.16 -17.04 4.95
C VAL A 95 22.51 -18.08 6.01
N THR A 96 22.11 -19.32 5.78
CA THR A 96 22.36 -20.49 6.62
C THR A 96 22.73 -21.69 5.75
N ASP A 97 23.23 -22.74 6.32
CA ASP A 97 23.57 -23.97 5.57
C ASP A 97 22.33 -24.51 4.84
N GLU A 98 21.15 -24.43 5.47
CA GLU A 98 19.89 -24.85 4.85
C GLU A 98 19.50 -23.96 3.67
N THR A 99 19.60 -22.65 3.79
CA THR A 99 19.23 -21.72 2.71
C THR A 99 20.24 -21.68 1.58
N MET A 100 21.52 -21.91 1.88
CA MET A 100 22.57 -22.06 0.87
C MET A 100 22.43 -23.36 0.06
N ALA A 101 21.91 -24.41 0.65
CA ALA A 101 21.56 -25.68 0.01
C ALA A 101 22.69 -26.27 -0.86
N LEU A 102 23.94 -26.19 -0.42
CA LEU A 102 25.13 -26.60 -1.20
C LEU A 102 25.07 -28.09 -1.59
N ASP A 103 24.74 -28.95 -0.62
CA ASP A 103 24.60 -30.40 -0.86
C ASP A 103 23.54 -30.70 -1.92
N LEU A 104 22.46 -29.90 -1.93
CA LEU A 104 21.40 -30.05 -2.90
C LEU A 104 21.82 -29.58 -4.30
N ILE A 105 22.62 -28.52 -4.37
CA ILE A 105 23.21 -28.06 -5.64
C ILE A 105 24.13 -29.14 -6.23
N GLU A 106 24.95 -29.77 -5.39
CA GLU A 106 25.82 -30.86 -5.80
C GLU A 106 25.03 -32.08 -6.28
N GLN A 107 23.98 -32.45 -5.55
CA GLN A 107 23.10 -33.57 -5.90
C GLN A 107 22.35 -33.37 -7.24
N VAL A 108 21.84 -32.15 -7.49
CA VAL A 108 21.12 -31.82 -8.73
C VAL A 108 22.06 -31.75 -9.93
N GLY A 109 23.26 -31.23 -9.73
CA GLY A 109 24.26 -31.08 -10.76
C GLY A 109 23.89 -30.04 -11.83
N PRO A 110 24.66 -30.01 -12.94
CA PRO A 110 24.46 -29.06 -14.03
C PRO A 110 23.21 -29.39 -14.88
N VAL A 111 22.86 -28.48 -15.78
CA VAL A 111 21.79 -28.67 -16.78
C VAL A 111 21.95 -30.05 -17.45
N PRO A 112 20.88 -30.86 -17.55
CA PRO A 112 19.44 -30.52 -17.41
C PRO A 112 18.85 -30.67 -16.01
N GLY A 113 19.65 -30.77 -14.95
CA GLY A 113 19.15 -30.80 -13.59
C GLY A 113 18.28 -29.55 -13.26
N HIS A 114 17.25 -29.73 -12.43
CA HIS A 114 16.36 -28.64 -12.02
C HIS A 114 15.88 -28.80 -10.58
N PHE A 115 15.52 -27.69 -9.93
CA PHE A 115 15.15 -27.63 -8.51
C PHE A 115 13.63 -27.64 -8.26
N LEU A 116 12.78 -27.53 -9.29
CA LEU A 116 11.34 -27.27 -9.18
C LEU A 116 10.58 -28.36 -8.38
N GLY A 117 11.00 -29.61 -8.48
CA GLY A 117 10.34 -30.74 -7.80
C GLY A 117 10.79 -30.98 -6.36
N LEU A 118 11.75 -30.27 -5.85
CA LEU A 118 12.44 -30.59 -4.60
C LEU A 118 11.69 -30.08 -3.37
N ALA A 119 11.83 -30.81 -2.26
CA ALA A 119 11.23 -30.45 -0.98
C ALA A 119 11.72 -29.08 -0.46
N HIS A 120 13.00 -28.77 -0.67
CA HIS A 120 13.59 -27.50 -0.34
C HIS A 120 12.90 -26.34 -1.06
N THR A 121 12.71 -26.43 -2.38
CA THR A 121 12.01 -25.43 -3.17
C THR A 121 10.57 -25.23 -2.67
N ARG A 122 9.84 -26.33 -2.38
CA ARG A 122 8.47 -26.26 -1.83
C ARG A 122 8.41 -25.58 -0.46
N LYS A 123 9.44 -25.76 0.38
CA LYS A 123 9.52 -25.12 1.70
C LYS A 123 9.73 -23.61 1.57
N TRP A 124 10.69 -23.19 0.74
CA TRP A 124 11.22 -21.84 0.77
C TRP A 124 10.57 -20.88 -0.23
N TRP A 125 10.06 -21.33 -1.37
CA TRP A 125 9.63 -20.43 -2.44
C TRP A 125 8.58 -19.40 -2.05
N LYS A 126 7.66 -19.75 -1.13
CA LYS A 126 6.62 -18.79 -0.66
C LYS A 126 7.16 -17.79 0.35
N GLN A 127 8.17 -18.17 1.11
CA GLN A 127 8.78 -17.30 2.12
C GLN A 127 9.76 -16.32 1.47
N GLU A 128 10.46 -16.76 0.45
CA GLU A 128 11.46 -15.96 -0.26
C GLU A 128 10.87 -15.00 -1.29
N GLN A 129 9.58 -15.12 -1.59
CA GLN A 129 8.87 -14.27 -2.54
C GLN A 129 7.72 -13.54 -1.85
N TYR A 130 7.42 -12.36 -2.33
CA TYR A 130 6.12 -11.75 -2.14
C TYR A 130 5.26 -12.09 -3.35
N ILE A 131 4.10 -12.71 -3.12
CA ILE A 131 3.14 -13.03 -4.18
C ILE A 131 2.13 -11.88 -4.24
N PRO A 132 2.21 -10.99 -5.25
CA PRO A 132 1.30 -9.87 -5.36
C PRO A 132 -0.13 -10.34 -5.60
N LYS A 133 -1.09 -9.59 -5.08
CA LYS A 133 -2.51 -9.94 -5.11
C LYS A 133 -3.25 -9.33 -6.29
N SER A 134 -2.65 -8.32 -6.91
CA SER A 134 -3.24 -7.56 -8.02
C SER A 134 -2.37 -7.59 -9.28
N SER A 135 -1.28 -8.36 -9.28
CA SER A 135 -0.40 -8.50 -10.45
C SER A 135 -0.72 -9.76 -11.22
N ASP A 136 -0.57 -9.71 -12.54
CA ASP A 136 -0.65 -10.89 -13.38
C ASP A 136 0.62 -11.75 -13.23
N THR A 137 0.43 -13.02 -12.92
CA THR A 137 1.51 -14.03 -12.79
C THR A 137 1.24 -15.26 -13.67
N LEU A 138 0.28 -15.17 -14.57
CA LEU A 138 -0.11 -16.27 -15.46
C LEU A 138 0.91 -16.46 -16.59
N THR A 139 0.95 -17.65 -17.14
CA THR A 139 1.62 -17.87 -18.43
C THR A 139 0.85 -17.16 -19.56
N TYR A 140 1.51 -16.84 -20.65
CA TYR A 140 0.87 -16.15 -21.77
C TYR A 140 -0.41 -16.86 -22.29
N PRO A 141 -0.45 -18.20 -22.48
CA PRO A 141 -1.68 -18.89 -22.84
C PRO A 141 -2.80 -18.77 -21.81
N GLU A 142 -2.48 -18.86 -20.52
CA GLU A 142 -3.46 -18.71 -19.43
C GLU A 142 -3.99 -17.28 -19.38
N TRP A 143 -3.12 -16.27 -19.54
CA TRP A 143 -3.49 -14.87 -19.60
C TRP A 143 -4.46 -14.60 -20.78
N LEU A 144 -4.22 -15.17 -21.96
CA LEU A 144 -5.15 -15.08 -23.07
C LEU A 144 -6.54 -15.66 -22.72
N GLN A 145 -6.57 -16.81 -22.04
CA GLN A 145 -7.80 -17.48 -21.63
C GLN A 145 -8.53 -16.75 -20.49
N SER A 146 -7.80 -16.08 -19.59
CA SER A 146 -8.37 -15.34 -18.47
C SER A 146 -8.99 -13.98 -18.85
N GLY A 147 -9.00 -13.64 -20.14
CA GLY A 147 -9.56 -12.38 -20.64
C GLY A 147 -8.57 -11.24 -20.72
N LYS A 148 -7.26 -11.53 -20.71
CA LYS A 148 -6.18 -10.53 -20.89
C LYS A 148 -6.19 -9.42 -19.86
N LYS A 149 -6.49 -9.78 -18.62
CA LYS A 149 -6.60 -8.82 -17.52
C LYS A 149 -5.25 -8.15 -17.23
N SER A 150 -5.32 -6.86 -16.92
CA SER A 150 -4.20 -6.07 -16.40
C SER A 150 -4.20 -6.05 -14.87
N CYS A 151 -3.12 -5.56 -14.26
CA CYS A 151 -3.07 -5.34 -12.81
C CYS A 151 -4.19 -4.39 -12.32
N ILE A 152 -4.60 -3.45 -13.15
CA ILE A 152 -5.72 -2.54 -12.85
C ILE A 152 -7.05 -3.30 -12.76
N ASP A 153 -7.26 -4.29 -13.64
CA ASP A 153 -8.48 -5.10 -13.63
C ASP A 153 -8.56 -5.99 -12.39
N TYR A 154 -7.46 -6.67 -12.03
CA TYR A 154 -7.36 -7.44 -10.79
C TYR A 154 -7.56 -6.58 -9.55
N ALA A 155 -6.94 -5.40 -9.51
CA ALA A 155 -7.09 -4.47 -8.40
C ALA A 155 -8.52 -3.97 -8.25
N ARG A 156 -9.22 -3.71 -9.36
CA ARG A 156 -10.62 -3.29 -9.36
C ARG A 156 -11.53 -4.40 -8.82
N GLU A 157 -11.39 -5.62 -9.31
CA GLU A 157 -12.15 -6.76 -8.82
C GLU A 157 -11.94 -6.98 -7.31
N ARG A 158 -10.70 -6.87 -6.86
CA ARG A 158 -10.37 -6.96 -5.43
C ARG A 158 -11.00 -5.83 -4.61
N MET A 159 -10.89 -4.59 -5.07
CA MET A 159 -11.49 -3.43 -4.43
C MET A 159 -13.01 -3.60 -4.29
N GLU A 160 -13.69 -3.97 -5.37
CA GLU A 160 -15.14 -4.19 -5.39
C GLU A 160 -15.54 -5.32 -4.42
N ASN A 161 -14.77 -6.40 -4.39
CA ASN A 161 -15.00 -7.49 -3.45
C ASN A 161 -14.81 -7.05 -1.99
N ILE A 162 -13.79 -6.27 -1.68
CA ILE A 162 -13.58 -5.72 -0.33
C ILE A 162 -14.76 -4.84 0.08
N ILE A 163 -15.19 -3.93 -0.78
CA ILE A 163 -16.33 -3.04 -0.51
C ILE A 163 -17.62 -3.85 -0.28
N ALA A 164 -17.85 -4.90 -1.06
CA ALA A 164 -19.05 -5.73 -0.96
C ALA A 164 -19.08 -6.64 0.27
N THR A 165 -17.92 -7.09 0.75
CA THR A 165 -17.83 -8.14 1.79
C THR A 165 -17.36 -7.63 3.14
N HIS A 166 -16.58 -6.56 3.19
CA HIS A 166 -16.06 -6.02 4.43
C HIS A 166 -17.15 -5.34 5.25
N LYS A 167 -17.28 -5.79 6.49
CA LYS A 167 -18.14 -5.13 7.48
C LYS A 167 -17.22 -4.58 8.57
N PRO A 168 -17.22 -3.25 8.80
CA PRO A 168 -16.49 -2.68 9.91
C PRO A 168 -17.00 -3.24 11.24
N MET A 169 -16.12 -3.26 12.25
CA MET A 169 -16.55 -3.62 13.60
C MET A 169 -17.59 -2.60 14.06
N PRO A 170 -18.79 -3.05 14.49
CA PRO A 170 -19.82 -2.13 14.97
C PRO A 170 -19.33 -1.37 16.20
N LEU A 171 -19.70 -0.13 16.28
CA LEU A 171 -19.53 0.65 17.50
C LEU A 171 -20.53 0.17 18.57
N THR A 172 -20.22 0.39 19.82
CA THR A 172 -21.20 0.23 20.92
C THR A 172 -22.16 1.42 20.90
N GLU A 173 -23.40 1.23 21.37
CA GLU A 173 -24.40 2.30 21.47
C GLU A 173 -23.81 3.55 22.18
N ARG A 174 -23.07 3.37 23.27
CA ARG A 174 -22.40 4.46 23.96
C ARG A 174 -21.40 5.22 23.05
N GLN A 175 -20.66 4.51 22.19
CA GLN A 175 -19.70 5.17 21.30
C GLN A 175 -20.44 5.94 20.19
N GLU A 176 -21.55 5.41 19.69
CA GLU A 176 -22.41 6.10 18.72
C GLU A 176 -23.00 7.38 19.33
N ASP A 177 -23.57 7.30 20.54
CA ASP A 177 -24.09 8.45 21.26
C ASP A 177 -23.02 9.51 21.55
N ASP A 178 -21.82 9.10 21.99
CA ASP A 178 -20.71 10.01 22.23
C ASP A 178 -20.24 10.73 20.96
N LEU A 179 -20.19 10.02 19.82
CA LEU A 179 -19.84 10.59 18.52
C LEU A 179 -20.89 11.61 18.06
N GLU A 180 -22.18 11.27 18.13
CA GLU A 180 -23.24 12.21 17.75
C GLU A 180 -23.25 13.44 18.63
N ARG A 181 -23.08 13.30 19.94
CA ARG A 181 -22.96 14.42 20.86
C ARG A 181 -21.80 15.35 20.50
N ILE A 182 -20.59 14.79 20.23
CA ILE A 182 -19.42 15.59 19.85
C ILE A 182 -19.67 16.31 18.51
N LEU A 183 -20.28 15.66 17.56
CA LEU A 183 -20.63 16.27 16.28
C LEU A 183 -21.64 17.41 16.43
N ASP A 184 -22.66 17.25 17.27
CA ASP A 184 -23.65 18.27 17.52
C ASP A 184 -23.08 19.47 18.29
N GLU A 185 -22.23 19.24 19.27
CA GLU A 185 -21.49 20.31 19.97
C GLU A 185 -20.60 21.09 19.01
N ALA A 186 -19.87 20.40 18.11
CA ALA A 186 -19.03 21.04 17.10
C ALA A 186 -19.87 21.87 16.10
N ARG A 187 -20.98 21.34 15.62
CA ARG A 187 -21.91 22.03 14.72
C ARG A 187 -22.46 23.31 15.37
N ALA A 188 -22.90 23.20 16.60
CA ALA A 188 -23.41 24.34 17.37
C ALA A 188 -22.32 25.41 17.58
N HIS A 189 -21.09 24.99 17.89
CA HIS A 189 -19.97 25.90 18.03
C HIS A 189 -19.66 26.65 16.73
N TYR A 190 -19.56 25.95 15.62
CA TYR A 190 -19.24 26.55 14.31
C TYR A 190 -20.35 27.47 13.79
N GLN A 191 -21.60 27.15 14.06
CA GLN A 191 -22.70 28.08 13.78
C GLN A 191 -22.60 29.35 14.62
N LYS A 192 -22.33 29.20 15.91
CA LYS A 192 -22.22 30.35 16.85
C LYS A 192 -21.05 31.26 16.49
N THR A 193 -19.94 30.69 15.99
CA THR A 193 -18.74 31.44 15.58
C THR A 193 -18.82 31.97 14.14
N GLY A 194 -19.89 31.69 13.41
CA GLY A 194 -20.09 32.12 12.02
C GLY A 194 -19.20 31.43 11.00
N GLN A 195 -18.57 30.29 11.37
CA GLN A 195 -17.74 29.50 10.47
C GLN A 195 -18.57 28.60 9.56
N ILE A 196 -19.81 28.29 9.95
CA ILE A 196 -20.80 27.57 9.14
C ILE A 196 -22.08 28.40 9.14
N SER A 197 -22.57 28.74 7.95
CA SER A 197 -23.85 29.44 7.80
C SER A 197 -25.04 28.51 8.08
N SER A 198 -26.19 29.09 8.36
CA SER A 198 -27.43 28.33 8.53
C SER A 198 -27.84 27.60 7.24
N GLU A 199 -27.50 28.15 6.08
CA GLU A 199 -27.79 27.57 4.77
C GLU A 199 -26.91 26.32 4.52
N GLU A 200 -25.61 26.39 4.80
CA GLU A 200 -24.69 25.27 4.71
C GLU A 200 -25.09 24.12 5.65
N MET A 201 -25.48 24.47 6.88
CA MET A 201 -25.97 23.49 7.85
C MET A 201 -27.28 22.82 7.38
N SER A 202 -28.18 23.59 6.77
CA SER A 202 -29.42 23.05 6.23
C SER A 202 -29.15 22.10 5.04
N ALA A 203 -28.25 22.48 4.12
CA ALA A 203 -27.80 21.66 3.01
C ALA A 203 -27.16 20.35 3.47
N TYR A 204 -26.31 20.42 4.50
CA TYR A 204 -25.68 19.23 5.09
C TYR A 204 -26.71 18.27 5.68
N ARG A 205 -27.69 18.77 6.47
CA ARG A 205 -28.75 17.92 7.02
C ARG A 205 -29.60 17.27 5.92
N ALA A 206 -29.88 17.99 4.86
CA ALA A 206 -30.60 17.44 3.71
C ALA A 206 -29.80 16.33 3.00
N SER A 207 -28.47 16.49 2.90
CA SER A 207 -27.60 15.44 2.32
C SER A 207 -27.59 14.16 3.15
N LEU A 208 -27.52 14.26 4.47
CA LEU A 208 -27.59 13.10 5.37
C LEU A 208 -28.92 12.36 5.24
N ALA A 209 -30.03 13.10 5.18
CA ALA A 209 -31.37 12.51 5.01
C ALA A 209 -31.56 11.82 3.66
N SER A 210 -30.79 12.21 2.64
CA SER A 210 -30.83 11.60 1.29
C SER A 210 -29.94 10.38 1.12
N GLY A 211 -29.16 10.00 2.12
CA GLY A 211 -28.27 8.84 2.10
C GLY A 211 -27.07 8.97 1.14
N ARG A 212 -26.63 10.19 0.84
CA ARG A 212 -25.49 10.48 -0.04
C ARG A 212 -24.27 10.91 0.74
#